data_7810c2c2c6303c923c97a1c90008a2b2
#
_entry.id   7810c2c2c6303c923c97a1c90008a2b2
#
_cell.length_a   1.000
_cell.length_b   1.000
_cell.length_c   1.000
_cell.angle_alpha   90.00
_cell.angle_beta   90.00
_cell.angle_gamma   90.00
#
_symmetry.space_group_name_H-M   'P 1'
#
loop_
_entity.id
_entity.type
_entity.pdbx_description
1 polymer ?
#
loop_
_entity_poly.entity_id
_entity_poly.type
_entity_poly.pdbx_seq_one_letter_code
_entity_poly.pdbx_strand_id
1 'polypeptide(L)'
;MKKLFLYIFLVLIISENANTGSVNRNIKLDKLFEQLKNSNKISLSLKIEMSIWNIWSTHPTQDKLTLLLAKGSDLMSIGKLESAHKVFSTIILSDPNWAEGWNKRATVFYLMGRYQDSLNDIDEVLKREHRHFGALSGQGLVHIKLENYEKAIESYLAAKKI
;
A
#
# COMPACT_ATOMS: atom_id res chain seq x y z
N MET A 1 10.56 24.96 33.56
CA MET A 1 9.17 24.50 33.51
C MET A 1 8.39 24.97 32.25
N LYS A 2 8.44 26.27 31.86
CA LYS A 2 7.70 26.75 30.65
C LYS A 2 8.09 26.08 29.32
N LYS A 3 9.37 25.71 29.10
CA LYS A 3 9.83 25.03 27.87
C LYS A 3 9.34 23.58 27.74
N LEU A 4 9.18 22.87 28.86
CA LEU A 4 8.69 21.50 28.88
C LEU A 4 7.19 21.45 28.54
N PHE A 5 6.40 22.40 29.01
CA PHE A 5 4.99 22.54 28.70
C PHE A 5 4.75 22.85 27.22
N LEU A 6 5.61 23.68 26.59
CA LEU A 6 5.51 24.00 25.17
C LEU A 6 5.81 22.78 24.31
N TYR A 7 6.74 21.92 24.71
CA TYR A 7 7.09 20.70 23.97
C TYR A 7 5.96 19.65 24.01
N ILE A 8 5.34 19.47 25.19
CA ILE A 8 4.19 18.56 25.35
C ILE A 8 2.99 19.05 24.54
N PHE A 9 2.73 20.37 24.51
CA PHE A 9 1.64 20.94 23.71
C PHE A 9 1.88 20.79 22.21
N LEU A 10 3.12 20.96 21.73
CA LEU A 10 3.49 20.77 20.33
C LEU A 10 3.33 19.31 19.89
N VAL A 11 3.74 18.35 20.73
CA VAL A 11 3.60 16.91 20.46
C VAL A 11 2.13 16.49 20.38
N LEU A 12 1.27 17.05 21.27
CA LEU A 12 -0.17 16.79 21.22
C LEU A 12 -0.83 17.33 19.96
N ILE A 13 -0.51 18.54 19.52
CA ILE A 13 -1.05 19.14 18.29
C ILE A 13 -0.60 18.36 17.05
N ILE A 14 0.63 17.87 16.99
CA ILE A 14 1.14 17.06 15.88
C ILE A 14 0.42 15.71 15.84
N SER A 15 0.15 15.08 16.99
CA SER A 15 -0.56 13.81 17.07
C SER A 15 -2.04 13.93 16.67
N GLU A 16 -2.72 15.03 17.01
CA GLU A 16 -4.10 15.28 16.61
C GLU A 16 -4.23 15.51 15.09
N ASN A 17 -3.33 16.30 14.50
CA ASN A 17 -3.35 16.55 13.05
C ASN A 17 -3.03 15.30 12.22
N ALA A 18 -2.12 14.44 12.68
CA ALA A 18 -1.83 13.16 12.03
C ALA A 18 -3.02 12.20 12.11
N ASN A 19 -3.73 12.18 13.23
CA ASN A 19 -4.90 11.33 13.43
C ASN A 19 -6.08 11.79 12.56
N THR A 20 -6.35 13.10 12.45
CA THR A 20 -7.41 13.62 11.59
C THR A 20 -7.15 13.35 10.10
N GLY A 21 -5.89 13.43 9.64
CA GLY A 21 -5.51 13.10 8.27
C GLY A 21 -5.75 11.63 7.92
N SER A 22 -5.39 10.72 8.81
CA SER A 22 -5.60 9.28 8.63
C SER A 22 -7.10 8.91 8.68
N VAL A 23 -7.88 9.50 9.57
CA VAL A 23 -9.34 9.30 9.66
C VAL A 23 -10.03 9.75 8.38
N ASN A 24 -9.74 10.96 7.89
CA ASN A 24 -10.31 11.48 6.65
C ASN A 24 -9.95 10.61 5.44
N ARG A 25 -8.73 10.07 5.39
CA ARG A 25 -8.27 9.15 4.36
C ARG A 25 -9.09 7.86 4.35
N ASN A 26 -9.30 7.25 5.52
CA ASN A 26 -10.05 6.01 5.64
C ASN A 26 -11.52 6.21 5.25
N ILE A 27 -12.18 7.29 5.70
CA ILE A 27 -13.55 7.63 5.29
C ILE A 27 -13.65 7.79 3.76
N LYS A 28 -12.65 8.43 3.12
CA LYS A 28 -12.63 8.57 1.67
C LYS A 28 -12.45 7.24 0.96
N LEU A 29 -11.61 6.36 1.46
CA LEU A 29 -11.43 5.00 0.94
C LEU A 29 -12.73 4.19 1.09
N ASP A 30 -13.37 4.21 2.26
CA ASP A 30 -14.62 3.49 2.50
C ASP A 30 -15.70 3.90 1.50
N LYS A 31 -15.85 5.20 1.25
CA LYS A 31 -16.78 5.73 0.26
C LYS A 31 -16.45 5.27 -1.17
N LEU A 32 -15.17 5.25 -1.53
CA LEU A 32 -14.74 4.78 -2.86
C LEU A 32 -14.99 3.28 -3.02
N PHE A 33 -14.73 2.46 -2.01
CA PHE A 33 -15.04 1.03 -2.06
C PHE A 33 -16.54 0.76 -2.14
N GLU A 34 -17.37 1.52 -1.42
CA GLU A 34 -18.83 1.44 -1.56
C GLU A 34 -19.28 1.79 -2.99
N GLN A 35 -18.72 2.86 -3.57
CA GLN A 35 -19.00 3.24 -4.96
C GLN A 35 -18.52 2.18 -5.96
N LEU A 36 -17.35 1.55 -5.73
CA LEU A 36 -16.81 0.50 -6.59
C LEU A 36 -17.75 -0.71 -6.60
N LYS A 37 -18.18 -1.16 -5.42
CA LYS A 37 -19.09 -2.29 -5.24
C LYS A 37 -20.44 -2.08 -5.94
N ASN A 38 -20.94 -0.84 -5.96
CA ASN A 38 -22.23 -0.48 -6.57
C ASN A 38 -22.12 -0.04 -8.04
N SER A 39 -20.91 -0.07 -8.62
CA SER A 39 -20.68 0.40 -9.99
C SER A 39 -21.00 -0.69 -11.00
N ASN A 40 -21.95 -0.40 -11.91
CA ASN A 40 -22.32 -1.28 -13.03
C ASN A 40 -21.64 -0.86 -14.35
N LYS A 41 -20.81 0.19 -14.35
CA LYS A 41 -20.15 0.72 -15.55
C LYS A 41 -18.64 0.56 -15.44
N ILE A 42 -18.02 -0.19 -16.33
CA ILE A 42 -16.58 -0.45 -16.36
C ILE A 42 -15.77 0.88 -16.31
N SER A 43 -16.15 1.87 -17.11
CA SER A 43 -15.45 3.16 -17.13
C SER A 43 -15.50 3.92 -15.80
N LEU A 44 -16.57 3.75 -15.02
CA LEU A 44 -16.69 4.34 -13.69
C LEU A 44 -15.86 3.53 -12.68
N SER A 45 -15.93 2.20 -12.71
CA SER A 45 -15.11 1.33 -11.86
C SER A 45 -13.62 1.65 -12.01
N LEU A 46 -13.12 1.75 -13.24
CA LEU A 46 -11.72 2.11 -13.50
C LEU A 46 -11.32 3.47 -12.89
N LYS A 47 -12.20 4.49 -12.98
CA LYS A 47 -11.93 5.80 -12.37
C LYS A 47 -11.88 5.73 -10.84
N ILE A 48 -12.75 4.92 -10.24
CA ILE A 48 -12.78 4.70 -8.78
C ILE A 48 -11.51 3.97 -8.35
N GLU A 49 -11.12 2.90 -9.03
CA GLU A 49 -9.88 2.16 -8.78
C GLU A 49 -8.66 3.08 -8.87
N MET A 50 -8.55 3.92 -9.90
CA MET A 50 -7.48 4.91 -10.01
C MET A 50 -7.46 5.89 -8.81
N SER A 51 -8.63 6.28 -8.31
CA SER A 51 -8.73 7.16 -7.15
C SER A 51 -8.26 6.44 -5.87
N ILE A 52 -8.58 5.16 -5.70
CA ILE A 52 -8.11 4.32 -4.60
C ILE A 52 -6.58 4.17 -4.68
N TRP A 53 -6.05 3.82 -5.86
CA TRP A 53 -4.59 3.73 -6.10
C TRP A 53 -3.87 5.03 -5.77
N ASN A 54 -4.42 6.18 -6.17
CA ASN A 54 -3.83 7.48 -5.86
C ASN A 54 -3.76 7.73 -4.35
N ILE A 55 -4.83 7.38 -3.61
CA ILE A 55 -4.83 7.49 -2.15
C ILE A 55 -3.77 6.57 -1.54
N TRP A 56 -3.66 5.31 -1.96
CA TRP A 56 -2.67 4.37 -1.43
C TRP A 56 -1.25 4.80 -1.73
N SER A 57 -0.99 5.30 -2.96
CA SER A 57 0.34 5.72 -3.41
C SER A 57 0.79 7.09 -2.88
N THR A 58 -0.10 7.84 -2.22
CA THR A 58 0.21 9.12 -1.60
C THR A 58 0.34 8.94 -0.08
N HIS A 59 1.50 9.28 0.47
CA HIS A 59 1.69 9.21 1.91
C HIS A 59 0.86 10.29 2.62
N PRO A 60 0.12 9.96 3.71
CA PRO A 60 -0.86 10.87 4.29
C PRO A 60 -0.28 12.17 4.89
N THR A 61 0.99 12.17 5.26
CA THR A 61 1.60 13.29 6.00
C THR A 61 3.02 13.65 5.56
N GLN A 62 3.67 12.85 4.71
CA GLN A 62 5.07 13.03 4.35
C GLN A 62 5.27 12.93 2.82
N ASP A 63 5.26 14.07 2.14
CA ASP A 63 5.47 14.13 0.67
C ASP A 63 6.80 13.50 0.25
N LYS A 64 7.82 13.56 1.10
CA LYS A 64 9.11 12.91 0.85
C LYS A 64 8.98 11.41 0.64
N LEU A 65 8.11 10.71 1.38
CA LEU A 65 7.89 9.28 1.22
C LEU A 65 7.13 8.98 -0.08
N THR A 66 6.20 9.84 -0.48
CA THR A 66 5.53 9.76 -1.79
C THR A 66 6.55 9.88 -2.93
N LEU A 67 7.48 10.84 -2.85
CA LEU A 67 8.54 11.01 -3.85
C LEU A 67 9.51 9.81 -3.86
N LEU A 68 9.83 9.24 -2.71
CA LEU A 68 10.64 8.01 -2.63
C LEU A 68 9.92 6.82 -3.26
N LEU A 69 8.60 6.70 -3.06
CA LEU A 69 7.80 5.64 -3.69
C LEU A 69 7.86 5.75 -5.22
N ALA A 70 7.68 6.94 -5.76
CA ALA A 70 7.80 7.20 -7.20
C ALA A 70 9.21 6.82 -7.70
N LYS A 71 10.27 7.31 -7.04
CA LYS A 71 11.65 6.95 -7.38
C LYS A 71 11.91 5.44 -7.37
N GLY A 72 11.41 4.73 -6.36
CA GLY A 72 11.52 3.27 -6.29
C GLY A 72 10.79 2.58 -7.44
N SER A 73 9.60 3.09 -7.81
CA SER A 73 8.81 2.58 -8.92
C SER A 73 9.52 2.80 -10.27
N ASP A 74 10.17 3.94 -10.48
CA ASP A 74 10.98 4.21 -11.67
C ASP A 74 12.18 3.25 -11.76
N LEU A 75 12.88 3.02 -10.65
CA LEU A 75 13.98 2.05 -10.59
C LEU A 75 13.52 0.63 -10.93
N MET A 76 12.35 0.24 -10.41
CA MET A 76 11.74 -1.06 -10.69
C MET A 76 11.37 -1.19 -12.18
N SER A 77 10.78 -0.15 -12.78
CA SER A 77 10.36 -0.16 -14.19
C SER A 77 11.51 -0.32 -15.16
N ILE A 78 12.71 0.18 -14.82
CA ILE A 78 13.94 0.02 -15.62
C ILE A 78 14.78 -1.18 -15.20
N GLY A 79 14.22 -2.11 -14.41
CA GLY A 79 14.86 -3.36 -14.01
C GLY A 79 15.96 -3.24 -12.95
N LYS A 80 16.16 -2.06 -12.32
CA LYS A 80 17.12 -1.86 -11.23
C LYS A 80 16.55 -2.36 -9.90
N LEU A 81 16.24 -3.66 -9.83
CA LEU A 81 15.46 -4.26 -8.75
C LEU A 81 16.12 -4.12 -7.38
N GLU A 82 17.44 -4.32 -7.28
CA GLU A 82 18.16 -4.16 -6.01
C GLU A 82 18.12 -2.72 -5.48
N SER A 83 18.18 -1.74 -6.38
CA SER A 83 18.06 -0.33 -6.00
C SER A 83 16.63 0.00 -5.57
N ALA A 84 15.62 -0.51 -6.27
CA ALA A 84 14.21 -0.36 -5.90
C ALA A 84 13.94 -0.99 -4.53
N HIS A 85 14.44 -2.20 -4.28
CA HIS A 85 14.34 -2.88 -2.98
C HIS A 85 14.89 -2.01 -1.84
N LYS A 86 16.09 -1.42 -2.01
CA LYS A 86 16.67 -0.52 -0.98
C LYS A 86 15.78 0.69 -0.72
N VAL A 87 15.23 1.31 -1.78
CA VAL A 87 14.34 2.47 -1.63
C VAL A 87 13.07 2.09 -0.87
N PHE A 88 12.38 1.00 -1.25
CA PHE A 88 11.16 0.58 -0.56
C PHE A 88 11.43 0.12 0.88
N SER A 89 12.58 -0.52 1.15
CA SER A 89 13.00 -0.84 2.52
C SER A 89 13.22 0.43 3.36
N THR A 90 13.76 1.49 2.79
CA THR A 90 13.89 2.80 3.47
C THR A 90 12.52 3.40 3.80
N ILE A 91 11.55 3.28 2.90
CA ILE A 91 10.16 3.72 3.14
C ILE A 91 9.56 2.96 4.32
N ILE A 92 9.67 1.64 4.32
CA ILE A 92 9.14 0.76 5.39
C ILE A 92 9.79 1.08 6.75
N LEU A 93 11.10 1.35 6.77
CA LEU A 93 11.79 1.78 7.99
C LEU A 93 11.33 3.14 8.49
N SER A 94 10.97 4.06 7.59
CA SER A 94 10.51 5.41 7.92
C SER A 94 9.05 5.44 8.40
N ASP A 95 8.18 4.66 7.77
CA ASP A 95 6.80 4.44 8.20
C ASP A 95 6.37 2.99 7.92
N PRO A 96 6.51 2.09 8.90
CA PRO A 96 6.08 0.71 8.77
C PRO A 96 4.56 0.54 8.64
N ASN A 97 3.76 1.59 8.94
CA ASN A 97 2.31 1.54 8.84
C ASN A 97 1.78 1.88 7.44
N TRP A 98 2.62 2.41 6.55
CA TRP A 98 2.20 2.69 5.18
C TRP A 98 2.25 1.44 4.31
N ALA A 99 1.06 0.88 4.03
CA ALA A 99 0.89 -0.38 3.29
C ALA A 99 1.60 -0.39 1.93
N GLU A 100 1.62 0.75 1.21
CA GLU A 100 2.15 0.82 -0.14
C GLU A 100 3.68 0.61 -0.22
N GLY A 101 4.42 0.95 0.84
CA GLY A 101 5.85 0.62 0.93
C GLY A 101 6.10 -0.89 0.86
N TRP A 102 5.31 -1.66 1.61
CA TRP A 102 5.32 -3.12 1.61
C TRP A 102 4.86 -3.68 0.26
N ASN A 103 3.77 -3.16 -0.30
CA ASN A 103 3.22 -3.59 -1.59
C ASN A 103 4.25 -3.45 -2.72
N LYS A 104 4.95 -2.33 -2.79
CA LYS A 104 5.99 -2.12 -3.80
C LYS A 104 7.19 -3.03 -3.60
N ARG A 105 7.62 -3.28 -2.35
CA ARG A 105 8.72 -4.20 -2.08
C ARG A 105 8.32 -5.65 -2.39
N ALA A 106 7.10 -6.06 -2.08
CA ALA A 106 6.55 -7.36 -2.48
C ALA A 106 6.63 -7.57 -4.00
N THR A 107 6.27 -6.54 -4.78
CA THR A 107 6.40 -6.59 -6.24
C THR A 107 7.85 -6.78 -6.68
N VAL A 108 8.80 -6.07 -6.05
CA VAL A 108 10.23 -6.25 -6.33
C VAL A 108 10.68 -7.67 -6.01
N PHE A 109 10.31 -8.23 -4.87
CA PHE A 109 10.63 -9.61 -4.52
C PHE A 109 10.07 -10.62 -5.52
N TYR A 110 8.83 -10.42 -5.98
CA TYR A 110 8.25 -11.24 -7.05
C TYR A 110 9.11 -11.19 -8.34
N LEU A 111 9.51 -10.00 -8.77
CA LEU A 111 10.33 -9.81 -9.97
C LEU A 111 11.74 -10.40 -9.82
N MET A 112 12.28 -10.48 -8.60
CA MET A 112 13.53 -11.15 -8.28
C MET A 112 13.40 -12.67 -8.16
N GLY A 113 12.20 -13.26 -8.26
CA GLY A 113 11.93 -14.68 -8.01
C GLY A 113 11.94 -15.05 -6.51
N ARG A 114 11.98 -14.07 -5.61
CA ARG A 114 11.96 -14.25 -4.15
C ARG A 114 10.52 -14.37 -3.65
N TYR A 115 9.85 -15.44 -4.07
CA TYR A 115 8.40 -15.57 -3.91
C TYR A 115 7.94 -15.62 -2.45
N GLN A 116 8.69 -16.28 -1.55
CA GLN A 116 8.34 -16.31 -0.14
C GLN A 116 8.45 -14.95 0.53
N ASP A 117 9.49 -14.17 0.20
CA ASP A 117 9.65 -12.81 0.71
C ASP A 117 8.53 -11.90 0.20
N SER A 118 8.10 -12.10 -1.06
CA SER A 118 6.94 -11.41 -1.63
C SER A 118 5.66 -11.72 -0.85
N LEU A 119 5.38 -12.98 -0.51
CA LEU A 119 4.21 -13.35 0.31
C LEU A 119 4.27 -12.73 1.70
N ASN A 120 5.43 -12.74 2.35
CA ASN A 120 5.60 -12.12 3.67
C ASN A 120 5.27 -10.62 3.64
N ASP A 121 5.72 -9.89 2.61
CA ASP A 121 5.40 -8.47 2.45
C ASP A 121 3.92 -8.24 2.09
N ILE A 122 3.32 -9.10 1.28
CA ILE A 122 1.88 -9.05 0.97
C ILE A 122 1.04 -9.22 2.25
N ASP A 123 1.42 -10.14 3.13
CA ASP A 123 0.74 -10.32 4.42
C ASP A 123 0.81 -9.03 5.27
N GLU A 124 1.94 -8.32 5.24
CA GLU A 124 2.07 -7.02 5.90
C GLU A 124 1.17 -5.94 5.27
N VAL A 125 0.98 -5.97 3.94
CA VAL A 125 0.00 -5.09 3.25
C VAL A 125 -1.41 -5.39 3.75
N LEU A 126 -1.83 -6.65 3.72
CA LEU A 126 -3.21 -7.06 4.03
C LEU A 126 -3.57 -6.88 5.51
N LYS A 127 -2.59 -6.91 6.43
CA LYS A 127 -2.78 -6.51 7.83
C LYS A 127 -3.15 -5.03 7.99
N ARG A 128 -2.64 -4.15 7.10
CA ARG A 128 -2.85 -2.69 7.13
C ARG A 128 -4.05 -2.24 6.31
N GLU A 129 -4.28 -2.88 5.19
CA GLU A 129 -5.41 -2.65 4.29
C GLU A 129 -5.86 -3.99 3.69
N HIS A 130 -6.81 -4.62 4.35
CA HIS A 130 -7.35 -5.94 3.94
C HIS A 130 -8.07 -5.92 2.58
N ARG A 131 -8.47 -4.72 2.10
CA ARG A 131 -9.10 -4.51 0.80
C ARG A 131 -8.10 -4.18 -0.31
N HIS A 132 -6.81 -4.36 -0.08
CA HIS A 132 -5.79 -4.02 -1.07
C HIS A 132 -5.82 -5.02 -2.23
N PHE A 133 -6.72 -4.81 -3.19
CA PHE A 133 -6.94 -5.72 -4.32
C PHE A 133 -5.67 -5.97 -5.16
N GLY A 134 -4.76 -5.00 -5.24
CA GLY A 134 -3.45 -5.21 -5.89
C GLY A 134 -2.56 -6.20 -5.15
N ALA A 135 -2.55 -6.16 -3.81
CA ALA A 135 -1.81 -7.14 -3.01
C ALA A 135 -2.43 -8.54 -3.11
N LEU A 136 -3.77 -8.64 -3.05
CA LEU A 136 -4.48 -9.90 -3.25
C LEU A 136 -4.21 -10.49 -4.65
N SER A 137 -4.24 -9.67 -5.70
CA SER A 137 -3.90 -10.11 -7.05
C SER A 137 -2.43 -10.54 -7.17
N GLY A 138 -1.52 -9.78 -6.53
CA GLY A 138 -0.10 -10.13 -6.42
C GLY A 138 0.13 -11.46 -5.70
N GLN A 139 -0.62 -11.71 -4.61
CA GLN A 139 -0.60 -12.99 -3.89
C GLN A 139 -0.98 -14.16 -4.81
N GLY A 140 -2.03 -13.98 -5.61
CA GLY A 140 -2.43 -14.96 -6.62
C GLY A 140 -1.33 -15.25 -7.62
N LEU A 141 -0.65 -14.20 -8.13
CA LEU A 141 0.48 -14.37 -9.05
C LEU A 141 1.64 -15.13 -8.41
N VAL A 142 1.98 -14.82 -7.14
CA VAL A 142 3.03 -15.53 -6.41
C VAL A 142 2.66 -17.00 -6.23
N HIS A 143 1.42 -17.31 -5.86
CA HIS A 143 0.95 -18.68 -5.70
C HIS A 143 0.99 -19.48 -7.00
N ILE A 144 0.70 -18.85 -8.16
CA ILE A 144 0.90 -19.50 -9.46
C ILE A 144 2.38 -19.88 -9.68
N LYS A 145 3.32 -18.97 -9.34
CA LYS A 145 4.77 -19.25 -9.45
C LYS A 145 5.26 -20.36 -8.53
N LEU A 146 4.56 -20.56 -7.42
CA LEU A 146 4.82 -21.63 -6.44
C LEU A 146 3.99 -22.91 -6.73
N GLU A 147 3.25 -22.94 -7.84
CA GLU A 147 2.36 -24.03 -8.26
C GLU A 147 1.24 -24.35 -7.24
N ASN A 148 0.90 -23.39 -6.38
CA ASN A 148 -0.17 -23.46 -5.38
C ASN A 148 -1.48 -22.93 -5.98
N TYR A 149 -2.05 -23.63 -6.94
CA TYR A 149 -3.18 -23.15 -7.77
C TYR A 149 -4.46 -22.89 -6.97
N GLU A 150 -4.76 -23.69 -5.95
CA GLU A 150 -5.91 -23.48 -5.08
C GLU A 150 -5.81 -22.13 -4.36
N LYS A 151 -4.64 -21.82 -3.75
CA LYS A 151 -4.41 -20.56 -3.08
C LYS A 151 -4.40 -19.38 -4.04
N ALA A 152 -3.95 -19.58 -5.28
CA ALA A 152 -4.03 -18.55 -6.32
C ALA A 152 -5.49 -18.19 -6.62
N ILE A 153 -6.35 -19.18 -6.78
CA ILE A 153 -7.79 -19.00 -7.01
C ILE A 153 -8.42 -18.28 -5.82
N GLU A 154 -8.13 -18.69 -4.59
CA GLU A 154 -8.63 -18.04 -3.37
C GLU A 154 -8.25 -16.54 -3.33
N SER A 155 -6.99 -16.21 -3.64
CA SER A 155 -6.50 -14.83 -3.66
C SER A 155 -7.20 -13.96 -4.71
N TYR A 156 -7.41 -14.49 -5.93
CA TYR A 156 -8.13 -13.77 -6.98
C TYR A 156 -9.63 -13.62 -6.66
N LEU A 157 -10.25 -14.64 -6.07
CA LEU A 157 -11.64 -14.54 -5.62
C LEU A 157 -11.79 -13.52 -4.48
N ALA A 158 -10.81 -13.43 -3.58
CA ALA A 158 -10.78 -12.40 -2.54
C ALA A 158 -10.66 -11.00 -3.17
N ALA A 159 -9.76 -10.80 -4.13
CA ALA A 159 -9.64 -9.53 -4.86
C ALA A 159 -10.93 -9.14 -5.60
N LYS A 160 -11.63 -10.12 -6.19
CA LYS A 160 -12.89 -9.90 -6.94
C LYS A 160 -14.06 -9.51 -6.04
N LYS A 161 -14.03 -9.87 -4.75
CA LYS A 161 -15.12 -9.55 -3.79
C LYS A 161 -15.08 -8.11 -3.28
N ILE A 162 -14.01 -7.42 -3.52
CA ILE A 162 -13.82 -6.02 -3.15
C ILE A 162 -14.49 -5.10 -4.17
#